data_621d2a39cb2c81d4048a9e5f135f6233
#
_entry.id   621d2a39cb2c81d4048a9e5f135f6233
#
_cell.length_a   1.000
_cell.length_b   1.000
_cell.length_c   1.000
_cell.angle_alpha   90.00
_cell.angle_beta   90.00
_cell.angle_gamma   90.00
#
_symmetry.space_group_name_H-M   'P 1'
#
loop_
_entity.id
_entity.type
_entity.pdbx_description
1 polymer ?
#
loop_
_entity_poly.entity_id
_entity_poly.type
_entity_poly.pdbx_seq_one_letter_code
_entity_poly.pdbx_strand_id
1 'polypeptide(L)'
;ALHIVDSGIASPEVVDQVMRASLGRRYGMVGPLEAADMTGLETVADICRHLLPTLATGGEMMRLVEEKVAQGNTGQRSGEGFYRWDEARRERIRRRRAWQLRHALKP
;
A
#
# COMPACT_ATOMS: atom_id res chain seq x y z
N ALA A 1 3.05 2.03 5.60
CA ALA A 1 2.55 0.64 5.65
C ALA A 1 3.41 -0.23 6.56
N LEU A 2 4.70 -0.35 6.28
CA LEU A 2 5.61 -1.21 7.08
C LEU A 2 5.62 -0.84 8.56
N HIS A 3 5.64 0.45 8.89
CA HIS A 3 5.61 0.92 10.28
C HIS A 3 4.34 0.47 11.02
N ILE A 4 3.20 0.52 10.35
CA ILE A 4 1.91 0.11 10.93
C ILE A 4 1.93 -1.38 11.26
N VAL A 5 2.46 -2.20 10.36
CA VAL A 5 2.58 -3.65 10.57
C VAL A 5 3.61 -3.95 11.66
N ASP A 6 4.77 -3.33 11.60
CA ASP A 6 5.85 -3.52 12.57
C ASP A 6 5.42 -3.13 13.98
N SER A 7 4.64 -2.07 14.13
CA SER A 7 4.10 -1.60 15.42
C SER A 7 2.94 -2.46 15.95
N GLY A 8 2.45 -3.43 15.19
CA GLY A 8 1.34 -4.27 15.61
C GLY A 8 -0.02 -3.60 15.54
N ILE A 9 -0.13 -2.44 14.89
CA ILE A 9 -1.39 -1.69 14.79
C ILE A 9 -2.38 -2.41 13.87
N ALA A 10 -1.91 -2.94 12.75
CA ALA A 10 -2.73 -3.67 11.79
C ALA A 10 -1.90 -4.73 11.05
N SER A 11 -2.58 -5.77 10.58
CA SER A 11 -1.95 -6.80 9.74
C SER A 11 -1.70 -6.28 8.32
N PRO A 12 -0.81 -6.91 7.53
CA PRO A 12 -0.65 -6.55 6.13
C PRO A 12 -1.97 -6.57 5.35
N GLU A 13 -2.82 -7.55 5.62
CA GLU A 13 -4.12 -7.67 4.97
C GLU A 13 -5.03 -6.48 5.25
N VAL A 14 -5.09 -6.03 6.51
CA VAL A 14 -5.91 -4.87 6.89
C VAL A 14 -5.36 -3.59 6.25
N VAL A 15 -4.04 -3.40 6.24
CA VAL A 15 -3.41 -2.26 5.57
C VAL A 15 -3.80 -2.21 4.10
N ASP A 16 -3.71 -3.33 3.41
CA ASP A 16 -4.04 -3.41 1.98
C ASP A 16 -5.53 -3.16 1.73
N GLN A 17 -6.41 -3.73 2.56
CA GLN A 17 -7.86 -3.51 2.44
C GLN A 17 -8.22 -2.05 2.60
N VAL A 18 -7.68 -1.39 3.61
CA VAL A 18 -7.94 0.03 3.87
C VAL A 18 -7.49 0.89 2.70
N MET A 19 -6.30 0.64 2.17
CA MET A 19 -5.78 1.40 1.03
C MET A 19 -6.62 1.19 -0.23
N ARG A 20 -7.01 -0.05 -0.52
CA ARG A 20 -7.86 -0.32 -1.69
C ARG A 20 -9.23 0.32 -1.58
N ALA A 21 -9.81 0.35 -0.39
CA ALA A 21 -11.15 0.88 -0.16
C ALA A 21 -11.20 2.40 -0.02
N SER A 22 -10.06 3.05 0.16
CA SER A 22 -9.97 4.49 0.40
C SER A 22 -9.18 5.21 -0.70
N LEU A 23 -7.94 5.56 -0.44
CA LEU A 23 -7.10 6.34 -1.35
C LEU A 23 -6.92 5.67 -2.71
N GLY A 24 -6.76 4.36 -2.74
CA GLY A 24 -6.59 3.62 -3.98
C GLY A 24 -7.75 3.79 -4.95
N ARG A 25 -8.96 3.86 -4.43
CA ARG A 25 -10.17 4.13 -5.22
C ARG A 25 -10.19 5.54 -5.79
N ARG A 26 -9.87 6.51 -4.94
CA ARG A 26 -9.91 7.93 -5.30
C ARG A 26 -8.88 8.27 -6.36
N TYR A 27 -7.67 7.73 -6.21
CA TYR A 27 -6.55 8.05 -7.10
C TYR A 27 -6.68 7.44 -8.50
N GLY A 28 -7.67 6.60 -8.73
CA GLY A 28 -8.07 6.19 -10.07
C GLY A 28 -8.81 7.27 -10.84
N MET A 29 -9.39 8.25 -10.13
CA MET A 29 -10.16 9.35 -10.72
C MET A 29 -9.40 10.68 -10.69
N VAL A 30 -8.69 10.94 -9.61
CA VAL A 30 -7.99 12.21 -9.36
C VAL A 30 -6.61 11.88 -8.82
N GLY A 31 -5.57 12.38 -9.47
CA GLY A 31 -4.20 12.19 -9.00
C GLY A 31 -3.93 12.92 -7.69
N PRO A 32 -2.83 12.61 -6.99
CA PRO A 32 -2.55 13.20 -5.68
C PRO A 32 -2.36 14.71 -5.71
N LEU A 33 -1.76 15.27 -6.75
CA LEU A 33 -1.57 16.71 -6.85
C LEU A 33 -2.86 17.44 -7.25
N GLU A 34 -3.67 16.84 -8.11
CA GLU A 34 -5.02 17.33 -8.40
C GLU A 34 -5.87 17.37 -7.13
N ALA A 35 -5.80 16.28 -6.33
CA ALA A 35 -6.51 16.22 -5.05
C ALA A 35 -6.03 17.29 -4.08
N ALA A 36 -4.74 17.60 -4.07
CA ALA A 36 -4.17 18.67 -3.27
C ALA A 36 -4.74 20.04 -3.67
N ASP A 37 -4.83 20.32 -4.97
CA ASP A 37 -5.44 21.54 -5.48
C ASP A 37 -6.92 21.64 -5.10
N MET A 38 -7.65 20.53 -5.18
CA MET A 38 -9.07 20.51 -4.79
C MET A 38 -9.27 20.80 -3.30
N THR A 39 -8.36 20.35 -2.46
CA THR A 39 -8.39 20.61 -1.02
C THR A 39 -8.00 22.06 -0.71
N GLY A 40 -7.10 22.62 -1.51
CA GLY A 40 -6.50 23.92 -1.29
C GLY A 40 -5.09 23.81 -0.73
N LEU A 41 -4.14 24.41 -1.41
CA LEU A 41 -2.71 24.27 -1.07
C LEU A 41 -2.37 24.88 0.29
N GLU A 42 -3.10 25.88 0.75
CA GLU A 42 -2.92 26.46 2.09
C GLU A 42 -3.20 25.41 3.16
N THR A 43 -4.31 24.68 3.01
CA THR A 43 -4.68 23.58 3.91
C THR A 43 -3.67 22.44 3.85
N VAL A 44 -3.23 22.09 2.65
CA VAL A 44 -2.22 21.04 2.44
C VAL A 44 -0.91 21.41 3.12
N ALA A 45 -0.48 22.69 3.01
CA ALA A 45 0.73 23.16 3.67
C ALA A 45 0.64 23.04 5.20
N ASP A 46 -0.50 23.37 5.78
CA ASP A 46 -0.71 23.25 7.22
C ASP A 46 -0.68 21.80 7.67
N ILE A 47 -1.34 20.90 6.93
CA ILE A 47 -1.34 19.47 7.21
C ILE A 47 0.09 18.93 7.14
N CYS A 48 0.84 19.28 6.10
CA CYS A 48 2.22 18.82 5.92
C CYS A 48 3.13 19.31 7.05
N ARG A 49 3.03 20.57 7.44
CA ARG A 49 3.83 21.10 8.55
C ARG A 49 3.60 20.34 9.85
N HIS A 50 2.36 19.92 10.07
CA HIS A 50 1.99 19.18 11.27
C HIS A 50 2.42 17.71 11.20
N LEU A 51 2.21 17.05 10.06
CA LEU A 51 2.40 15.60 9.93
C LEU A 51 3.81 15.17 9.56
N LEU A 52 4.51 15.93 8.67
CA LEU A 52 5.82 15.50 8.18
C LEU A 52 6.82 15.19 9.29
N PRO A 53 6.92 16.00 10.37
CA PRO A 53 7.86 15.69 11.45
C PRO A 53 7.54 14.39 12.21
N THR A 54 6.30 13.91 12.11
CA THR A 54 5.83 12.71 12.84
C THR A 54 5.84 11.45 12.01
N LEU A 55 6.15 11.56 10.70
CA LEU A 55 6.17 10.39 9.82
C LEU A 55 7.30 9.44 10.18
N ALA A 56 7.01 8.15 10.08
CA ALA A 56 8.00 7.11 10.30
C ALA A 56 8.96 7.06 9.10
N THR A 57 10.19 7.51 9.31
CA THR A 57 11.25 7.55 8.30
C THR A 57 12.49 6.76 8.71
N GLY A 58 12.50 6.18 9.91
CA GLY A 58 13.62 5.38 10.42
C GLY A 58 13.76 4.02 9.74
N GLY A 59 14.93 3.43 9.86
CA GLY A 59 15.23 2.14 9.26
C GLY A 59 14.71 0.93 10.04
N GLU A 60 14.15 1.13 11.22
CA GLU A 60 13.72 0.04 12.13
C GLU A 60 12.69 -0.89 11.50
N MET A 61 11.75 -0.33 10.73
CA MET A 61 10.71 -1.08 10.05
C MET A 61 11.26 -1.98 8.94
N MET A 62 12.46 -1.71 8.43
CA MET A 62 13.11 -2.53 7.42
C MET A 62 13.46 -3.92 7.93
N ARG A 63 13.66 -4.07 9.26
CA ARG A 63 13.90 -5.36 9.87
C ARG A 63 12.81 -6.38 9.50
N LEU A 64 11.55 -5.93 9.42
CA LEU A 64 10.44 -6.80 9.04
C LEU A 64 10.64 -7.44 7.67
N VAL A 65 11.10 -6.65 6.69
CA VAL A 65 11.38 -7.13 5.34
C VAL A 65 12.65 -8.00 5.33
N GLU A 66 13.68 -7.55 6.01
CA GLU A 66 14.97 -8.24 6.07
C GLU A 66 14.83 -9.63 6.71
N GLU A 67 14.06 -9.75 7.76
CA GLU A 67 13.77 -11.03 8.40
C GLU A 67 13.08 -12.02 7.45
N LYS A 68 12.11 -11.54 6.67
CA LYS A 68 11.42 -12.38 5.69
C LYS A 68 12.37 -12.83 4.59
N VAL A 69 13.20 -11.94 4.10
CA VAL A 69 14.22 -12.28 3.09
C VAL A 69 15.21 -13.32 3.63
N ALA A 70 15.67 -13.15 4.88
CA ALA A 70 16.58 -14.08 5.53
C ALA A 70 15.97 -15.47 5.71
N GLN A 71 14.65 -15.54 5.91
CA GLN A 71 13.91 -16.80 6.04
C GLN A 71 13.60 -17.46 4.69
N GLY A 72 13.91 -16.81 3.57
CA GLY A 72 13.57 -17.28 2.23
C GLY A 72 12.13 -16.97 1.81
N ASN A 73 11.38 -16.20 2.62
CA ASN A 73 10.00 -15.80 2.36
C ASN A 73 9.98 -14.50 1.55
N THR A 74 10.38 -14.59 0.30
CA THR A 74 10.66 -13.43 -0.56
C THR A 74 9.47 -12.97 -1.38
N GLY A 75 8.32 -13.62 -1.25
CA GLY A 75 7.10 -13.22 -1.93
C GLY A 75 6.52 -14.30 -2.84
N GLN A 76 5.90 -13.87 -3.93
CA GLN A 76 5.15 -14.75 -4.82
C GLN A 76 6.02 -15.89 -5.39
N ARG A 77 7.26 -15.59 -5.75
CA ARG A 77 8.16 -16.58 -6.37
C ARG A 77 8.51 -17.72 -5.41
N SER A 78 8.73 -17.41 -4.14
CA SER A 78 9.05 -18.41 -3.12
C SER A 78 7.80 -19.08 -2.53
N GLY A 79 6.62 -18.55 -2.83
CA GLY A 79 5.34 -19.03 -2.31
C GLY A 79 4.88 -18.34 -1.04
N GLU A 80 5.72 -17.54 -0.40
CA GLU A 80 5.38 -16.82 0.82
C GLU A 80 6.16 -15.51 0.95
N GLY A 81 5.49 -14.49 1.45
CA GLY A 81 6.05 -13.20 1.78
C GLY A 81 5.23 -12.63 2.93
N PHE A 82 4.60 -11.47 2.77
CA PHE A 82 3.57 -11.00 3.70
C PHE A 82 2.31 -11.86 3.64
N TYR A 83 2.10 -12.54 2.53
CA TYR A 83 0.98 -13.44 2.27
C TYR A 83 1.51 -14.80 1.85
N ARG A 84 0.66 -15.81 2.02
CA ARG A 84 0.88 -17.11 1.40
C ARG A 84 0.34 -17.08 -0.03
N TRP A 85 1.21 -17.40 -1.00
CA TRP A 85 0.89 -17.34 -2.42
C TRP A 85 0.56 -18.74 -2.97
N ASP A 86 -0.61 -19.25 -2.59
CA ASP A 86 -1.16 -20.45 -3.19
C ASP A 86 -1.76 -20.16 -4.57
N GLU A 87 -2.21 -21.18 -5.28
CA GLU A 87 -2.76 -21.02 -6.62
C GLU A 87 -4.03 -20.17 -6.61
N ALA A 88 -4.85 -20.30 -5.57
CA ALA A 88 -6.09 -19.52 -5.44
C ALA A 88 -5.79 -18.02 -5.34
N ARG A 89 -4.77 -17.63 -4.55
CA ARG A 89 -4.37 -16.21 -4.44
C ARG A 89 -3.79 -15.68 -5.75
N ARG A 90 -2.94 -16.46 -6.39
CA ARG A 90 -2.33 -16.08 -7.68
C ARG A 90 -3.40 -15.84 -8.73
N GLU A 91 -4.40 -16.72 -8.79
CA GLU A 91 -5.50 -16.58 -9.73
C GLU A 91 -6.37 -15.35 -9.44
N ARG A 92 -6.67 -15.08 -8.16
CA ARG A 92 -7.42 -13.87 -7.78
C ARG A 92 -6.72 -12.59 -8.22
N ILE A 93 -5.42 -12.52 -8.01
CA ILE A 93 -4.62 -11.34 -8.38
C ILE A 93 -4.58 -11.19 -9.91
N ARG A 94 -4.38 -12.28 -10.64
CA ARG A 94 -4.40 -12.27 -12.12
C ARG A 94 -5.72 -11.74 -12.64
N ARG A 95 -6.84 -12.19 -12.08
CA ARG A 95 -8.18 -11.74 -12.47
C ARG A 95 -8.40 -10.27 -12.19
N ARG A 96 -8.00 -9.79 -11.02
CA ARG A 96 -8.10 -8.37 -10.67
C ARG A 96 -7.30 -7.50 -11.62
N ARG A 97 -6.08 -7.89 -11.93
CA ARG A 97 -5.24 -7.15 -12.87
C ARG A 97 -5.83 -7.14 -14.27
N ALA A 98 -6.32 -8.28 -14.76
CA ALA A 98 -6.95 -8.37 -16.06
C ALA A 98 -8.19 -7.48 -16.14
N TRP A 99 -9.03 -7.51 -15.11
CA TRP A 99 -10.21 -6.66 -15.03
C TRP A 99 -9.82 -5.18 -15.05
N GLN A 100 -8.85 -4.80 -14.25
CA GLN A 100 -8.39 -3.40 -14.16
C GLN A 100 -7.83 -2.90 -15.50
N LEU A 101 -7.04 -3.72 -16.17
CA LEU A 101 -6.49 -3.37 -17.49
C LEU A 101 -7.59 -3.18 -18.55
N ARG A 102 -8.66 -3.98 -18.47
CA ARG A 102 -9.77 -3.90 -19.43
C ARG A 102 -10.72 -2.74 -19.15
N HIS A 103 -10.97 -2.42 -17.91
CA HIS A 103 -12.08 -1.55 -17.51
C HIS A 103 -11.65 -0.24 -16.84
N ALA A 104 -10.70 -0.29 -15.94
CA ALA A 104 -10.32 0.87 -15.13
C ALA A 104 -9.25 1.76 -15.78
N LEU A 105 -8.44 1.22 -16.69
CA LEU A 105 -7.35 1.96 -17.35
C LEU A 105 -7.71 2.44 -18.76
N LYS A 106 -8.96 2.33 -19.15
CA LYS A 106 -9.42 2.94 -20.43
C LYS A 106 -9.42 4.45 -20.28
N PRO A 107 -8.94 5.17 -21.32
CA PRO A 107 -8.99 6.63 -21.33
C PRO A 107 -10.43 7.15 -21.32
#